data_804700ce9d82b3ed98f9992e65c17eea
#
_entry.id   804700ce9d82b3ed98f9992e65c17eea
#
_cell.length_a   1.000
_cell.length_b   1.000
_cell.length_c   1.000
_cell.angle_alpha   90.00
_cell.angle_beta   90.00
_cell.angle_gamma   90.00
#
_symmetry.space_group_name_H-M   'P 1'
#
loop_
_entity.id
_entity.type
_entity.pdbx_description
1 polymer ?
#
loop_
_entity_poly.entity_id
_entity_poly.type
_entity_poly.pdbx_seq_one_letter_code
_entity_poly.pdbx_strand_id
1 'polypeptide(L)'
;MCEVNSHNRSIAFSQNRMNIHLKIKRFNPENDKKPYWGEYDIEVDPTDRVLDALHEVKWGVDGTLALRRSCAHGICGSDAMRINGRNHLACKVLIKDAVVNGNHITVEPILGLPVIKDLIVDMEPFFAHYRAVMPFLVNNDPTPANGRERLQSVEDRERYDDTTKCILCACCTTSCPSFWARGEYVGPAAIVQAHRFIFDSRDQAAQERLEVLSDQDGVWRCRTVFNCTEACPRGIQVTKAIGEVKEVLRTGVI
;
A
#
# COMPACT_ATOMS: atom_id res chain seq x y z
N MET A 1 -44.15 -32.71 -6.82
CA MET A 1 -43.66 -31.88 -7.90
C MET A 1 -43.42 -30.51 -7.35
N CYS A 2 -42.15 -30.18 -7.05
CA CYS A 2 -41.76 -28.82 -6.61
C CYS A 2 -41.28 -28.07 -7.84
N GLU A 3 -42.04 -27.08 -8.26
CA GLU A 3 -41.62 -26.15 -9.31
C GLU A 3 -40.51 -25.23 -8.76
N VAL A 4 -39.31 -25.35 -9.30
CA VAL A 4 -38.20 -24.44 -9.04
C VAL A 4 -38.43 -23.19 -9.89
N ASN A 5 -38.92 -22.14 -9.27
CA ASN A 5 -39.08 -20.82 -9.87
C ASN A 5 -37.69 -20.21 -10.13
N SER A 6 -37.22 -20.31 -11.36
CA SER A 6 -35.99 -19.63 -11.83
C SER A 6 -36.25 -18.11 -11.86
N HIS A 7 -35.91 -17.43 -10.78
CA HIS A 7 -35.82 -15.98 -10.76
C HIS A 7 -34.64 -15.53 -11.63
N ASN A 8 -34.96 -15.27 -12.89
CA ASN A 8 -34.09 -14.60 -13.83
C ASN A 8 -33.86 -13.13 -13.32
N ARG A 9 -32.90 -12.91 -12.45
CA ARG A 9 -32.45 -11.57 -12.15
C ARG A 9 -31.67 -11.06 -13.38
N SER A 10 -32.40 -10.44 -14.31
CA SER A 10 -31.80 -9.54 -15.28
C SER A 10 -31.13 -8.41 -14.51
N ILE A 11 -29.81 -8.51 -14.34
CA ILE A 11 -29.00 -7.39 -13.89
C ILE A 11 -29.16 -6.34 -14.99
N ALA A 12 -29.87 -5.26 -14.68
CA ALA A 12 -29.96 -4.11 -15.56
C ALA A 12 -28.54 -3.56 -15.72
N PHE A 13 -27.88 -3.88 -16.83
CA PHE A 13 -26.60 -3.29 -17.18
C PHE A 13 -26.81 -1.77 -17.31
N SER A 14 -26.05 -1.00 -16.55
CA SER A 14 -26.02 0.47 -16.62
C SER A 14 -25.92 0.89 -18.09
N GLN A 15 -26.82 1.80 -18.53
CA GLN A 15 -26.82 2.33 -19.91
C GLN A 15 -25.63 3.29 -20.18
N ASN A 16 -24.68 3.44 -19.24
CA ASN A 16 -23.62 4.42 -19.30
C ASN A 16 -22.22 3.77 -19.36
N ARG A 17 -22.06 2.73 -20.20
CA ARG A 17 -20.74 2.12 -20.43
C ARG A 17 -19.87 2.99 -21.35
N MET A 18 -18.58 3.00 -21.08
CA MET A 18 -17.58 3.73 -21.89
C MET A 18 -16.46 2.78 -22.32
N ASN A 19 -15.94 3.01 -23.51
CA ASN A 19 -14.74 2.31 -23.98
C ASN A 19 -13.51 2.98 -23.36
N ILE A 20 -12.63 2.17 -22.80
CA ILE A 20 -11.31 2.61 -22.30
C ILE A 20 -10.21 1.81 -22.96
N HIS A 21 -9.07 2.48 -23.15
CA HIS A 21 -7.83 1.88 -23.60
C HIS A 21 -6.92 1.64 -22.37
N LEU A 22 -6.79 0.37 -21.95
CA LEU A 22 -6.03 -0.03 -20.77
C LEU A 22 -4.65 -0.55 -21.21
N LYS A 23 -3.59 0.13 -20.78
CA LYS A 23 -2.21 -0.23 -21.07
C LYS A 23 -1.55 -0.79 -19.83
N ILE A 24 -1.26 -2.09 -19.83
CA ILE A 24 -0.77 -2.84 -18.67
C ILE A 24 0.69 -3.25 -18.90
N LYS A 25 1.56 -3.01 -17.92
CA LYS A 25 2.92 -3.52 -17.95
C LYS A 25 2.92 -5.02 -17.72
N ARG A 26 3.39 -5.76 -18.72
CA ARG A 26 3.44 -7.23 -18.71
C ARG A 26 4.88 -7.71 -18.59
N PHE A 27 5.07 -8.78 -17.86
CA PHE A 27 6.34 -9.48 -17.75
C PHE A 27 6.13 -10.89 -17.17
N ASN A 28 6.59 -11.90 -17.88
CA ASN A 28 6.70 -13.27 -17.36
C ASN A 28 8.16 -13.71 -17.45
N PRO A 29 8.88 -13.87 -16.31
CA PRO A 29 10.30 -14.21 -16.32
C PRO A 29 10.63 -15.54 -16.99
N GLU A 30 9.68 -16.46 -17.14
CA GLU A 30 9.86 -17.73 -17.83
C GLU A 30 9.97 -17.56 -19.36
N ASN A 31 9.32 -16.54 -19.92
CA ASN A 31 9.15 -16.39 -21.37
C ASN A 31 9.71 -15.06 -21.90
N ASP A 32 9.76 -14.01 -21.08
CA ASP A 32 10.05 -12.66 -21.53
C ASP A 32 11.47 -12.24 -21.15
N LYS A 33 12.23 -11.74 -22.12
CA LYS A 33 13.57 -11.16 -21.88
C LYS A 33 13.50 -9.78 -21.19
N LYS A 34 12.41 -9.04 -21.36
CA LYS A 34 12.18 -7.71 -20.80
C LYS A 34 10.69 -7.41 -20.70
N PRO A 35 10.27 -6.53 -19.77
CA PRO A 35 8.90 -6.08 -19.69
C PRO A 35 8.43 -5.40 -21.01
N TYR A 36 7.13 -5.56 -21.33
CA TYR A 36 6.47 -4.95 -22.47
C TYR A 36 5.11 -4.36 -22.07
N TRP A 37 4.45 -3.64 -22.97
CA TRP A 37 3.10 -3.13 -22.77
C TRP A 37 2.08 -4.03 -23.47
N GLY A 38 1.14 -4.59 -22.71
CA GLY A 38 -0.10 -5.16 -23.23
C GLY A 38 -1.15 -4.05 -23.35
N GLU A 39 -1.88 -4.02 -24.45
CA GLU A 39 -2.91 -3.02 -24.74
C GLU A 39 -4.26 -3.72 -24.90
N TYR A 40 -5.28 -3.21 -24.22
CA TYR A 40 -6.60 -3.82 -24.12
C TYR A 40 -7.69 -2.75 -24.25
N ASP A 41 -8.57 -2.91 -25.24
CA ASP A 41 -9.77 -2.09 -25.38
C ASP A 41 -10.94 -2.85 -24.75
N ILE A 42 -11.53 -2.26 -23.72
CA ILE A 42 -12.61 -2.85 -22.94
C ILE A 42 -13.73 -1.84 -22.68
N GLU A 43 -14.94 -2.35 -22.50
CA GLU A 43 -16.11 -1.55 -22.17
C GLU A 43 -16.44 -1.71 -20.68
N VAL A 44 -16.46 -0.59 -19.95
CA VAL A 44 -16.65 -0.55 -18.48
C VAL A 44 -17.65 0.53 -18.07
N ASP A 45 -18.20 0.44 -16.86
CA ASP A 45 -18.95 1.55 -16.26
C ASP A 45 -17.97 2.60 -15.71
N PRO A 46 -18.19 3.92 -15.92
CA PRO A 46 -17.35 4.97 -15.35
C PRO A 46 -17.21 4.92 -13.83
N THR A 47 -18.16 4.31 -13.13
CA THR A 47 -18.16 4.12 -11.67
C THR A 47 -17.50 2.83 -11.21
N ASP A 48 -17.10 1.94 -12.14
CA ASP A 48 -16.27 0.80 -11.83
C ASP A 48 -14.88 1.26 -11.36
N ARG A 49 -14.15 0.36 -10.72
CA ARG A 49 -12.79 0.61 -10.26
C ARG A 49 -11.78 0.08 -11.27
N VAL A 50 -10.57 0.61 -11.26
CA VAL A 50 -9.47 0.07 -12.07
C VAL A 50 -9.26 -1.42 -11.81
N LEU A 51 -9.48 -1.91 -10.58
CA LEU A 51 -9.43 -3.34 -10.26
C LEU A 51 -10.49 -4.14 -11.04
N ASP A 52 -11.69 -3.62 -11.20
CA ASP A 52 -12.76 -4.29 -11.93
C ASP A 52 -12.40 -4.39 -13.42
N ALA A 53 -11.88 -3.30 -14.01
CA ALA A 53 -11.36 -3.31 -15.38
C ALA A 53 -10.23 -4.33 -15.60
N LEU A 54 -9.31 -4.47 -14.64
CA LEU A 54 -8.26 -5.50 -14.68
C LEU A 54 -8.83 -6.93 -14.64
N HIS A 55 -9.93 -7.12 -13.93
CA HIS A 55 -10.63 -8.40 -13.90
C HIS A 55 -11.37 -8.68 -15.21
N GLU A 56 -11.99 -7.69 -15.86
CA GLU A 56 -12.57 -7.85 -17.19
C GLU A 56 -11.51 -8.32 -18.19
N VAL A 57 -10.30 -7.70 -18.17
CA VAL A 57 -9.19 -8.17 -18.99
C VAL A 57 -8.82 -9.62 -18.64
N LYS A 58 -8.62 -9.92 -17.35
CA LYS A 58 -8.16 -11.24 -16.91
C LYS A 58 -9.16 -12.36 -17.24
N TRP A 59 -10.45 -12.13 -17.08
CA TRP A 59 -11.46 -13.17 -17.24
C TRP A 59 -12.03 -13.24 -18.64
N GLY A 60 -12.11 -12.12 -19.37
CA GLY A 60 -12.74 -12.03 -20.68
C GLY A 60 -11.78 -11.99 -21.86
N VAL A 61 -10.53 -11.47 -21.66
CA VAL A 61 -9.61 -11.20 -22.77
C VAL A 61 -8.30 -11.99 -22.65
N ASP A 62 -7.62 -11.89 -21.49
CA ASP A 62 -6.28 -12.47 -21.31
C ASP A 62 -6.12 -13.08 -19.90
N GLY A 63 -6.43 -14.36 -19.79
CA GLY A 63 -6.31 -15.14 -18.55
C GLY A 63 -4.90 -15.25 -17.99
N THR A 64 -3.86 -14.89 -18.75
CA THR A 64 -2.46 -14.95 -18.33
C THR A 64 -2.06 -13.76 -17.46
N LEU A 65 -2.86 -12.67 -17.44
CA LEU A 65 -2.62 -11.50 -16.61
C LEU A 65 -2.53 -11.87 -15.13
N ALA A 66 -1.42 -11.53 -14.48
CA ALA A 66 -1.17 -11.79 -13.07
C ALA A 66 -1.32 -10.52 -12.22
N LEU A 67 -2.22 -10.56 -11.25
CA LEU A 67 -2.44 -9.48 -10.27
C LEU A 67 -2.86 -10.06 -8.93
N ARG A 68 -2.67 -9.29 -7.85
CA ARG A 68 -3.17 -9.63 -6.52
C ARG A 68 -4.52 -8.96 -6.27
N ARG A 69 -5.41 -9.70 -5.66
CA ARG A 69 -6.70 -9.21 -5.17
C ARG A 69 -7.10 -9.97 -3.92
N SER A 70 -7.68 -9.26 -2.94
CA SER A 70 -8.28 -9.87 -1.75
C SER A 70 -9.58 -9.14 -1.40
N CYS A 71 -9.56 -8.12 -0.52
CA CYS A 71 -10.77 -7.47 0.00
C CYS A 71 -11.56 -6.65 -1.04
N ALA A 72 -10.90 -6.09 -2.04
CA ALA A 72 -11.45 -5.20 -3.07
C ALA A 72 -12.15 -3.93 -2.54
N HIS A 73 -11.84 -3.48 -1.30
CA HIS A 73 -12.44 -2.29 -0.68
C HIS A 73 -11.45 -1.42 0.11
N GLY A 74 -10.15 -1.55 -0.17
CA GLY A 74 -9.14 -0.62 0.34
C GLY A 74 -8.61 -0.90 1.75
N ILE A 75 -8.74 -2.15 2.26
CA ILE A 75 -8.29 -2.54 3.60
C ILE A 75 -7.07 -3.45 3.59
N CYS A 76 -6.97 -4.40 2.65
CA CYS A 76 -5.88 -5.38 2.63
C CYS A 76 -4.59 -4.88 1.97
N GLY A 77 -4.65 -3.84 1.12
CA GLY A 77 -3.50 -3.30 0.41
C GLY A 77 -2.91 -4.18 -0.69
N SER A 78 -3.50 -5.36 -0.98
CA SER A 78 -2.91 -6.35 -1.90
C SER A 78 -2.87 -5.90 -3.36
N ASP A 79 -3.76 -5.01 -3.76
CA ASP A 79 -3.92 -4.48 -5.10
C ASP A 79 -3.22 -3.11 -5.30
N ALA A 80 -2.16 -2.86 -4.52
CA ALA A 80 -1.32 -1.70 -4.72
C ALA A 80 -0.57 -1.81 -6.05
N MET A 81 -0.75 -0.80 -6.91
CA MET A 81 -0.10 -0.72 -8.21
C MET A 81 0.07 0.73 -8.64
N ARG A 82 0.85 0.95 -9.67
CA ARG A 82 1.09 2.27 -10.23
C ARG A 82 0.10 2.54 -11.34
N ILE A 83 -0.83 3.46 -11.11
CA ILE A 83 -1.88 3.87 -12.06
C ILE A 83 -1.54 5.26 -12.56
N ASN A 84 -1.41 5.43 -13.87
CA ASN A 84 -1.02 6.70 -14.51
C ASN A 84 0.21 7.36 -13.85
N GLY A 85 1.19 6.55 -13.49
CA GLY A 85 2.44 7.03 -12.91
C GLY A 85 2.41 7.32 -11.40
N ARG A 86 1.29 7.06 -10.70
CA ARG A 86 1.15 7.23 -9.25
C ARG A 86 0.72 5.94 -8.56
N ASN A 87 1.23 5.69 -7.36
CA ASN A 87 0.85 4.50 -6.59
C ASN A 87 -0.51 4.68 -5.95
N HIS A 88 -1.41 3.73 -6.19
CA HIS A 88 -2.76 3.68 -5.65
C HIS A 88 -3.15 2.24 -5.33
N LEU A 89 -4.27 2.07 -4.61
CA LEU A 89 -4.98 0.79 -4.57
C LEU A 89 -5.97 0.75 -5.74
N ALA A 90 -5.86 -0.23 -6.62
CA ALA A 90 -6.71 -0.31 -7.81
C ALA A 90 -8.21 -0.42 -7.46
N CYS A 91 -8.54 -1.00 -6.30
CA CYS A 91 -9.90 -1.08 -5.77
C CYS A 91 -10.45 0.25 -5.21
N LYS A 92 -9.67 1.33 -5.20
CA LYS A 92 -10.10 2.65 -4.70
C LYS A 92 -10.18 3.71 -5.80
N VAL A 93 -9.61 3.45 -6.96
CA VAL A 93 -9.57 4.41 -8.07
C VAL A 93 -10.72 4.08 -9.03
N LEU A 94 -11.64 5.03 -9.23
CA LEU A 94 -12.72 4.91 -10.18
C LEU A 94 -12.22 5.14 -11.61
N ILE A 95 -12.81 4.47 -12.58
CA ILE A 95 -12.48 4.63 -14.01
C ILE A 95 -12.59 6.08 -14.43
N LYS A 96 -13.70 6.77 -14.11
CA LYS A 96 -13.94 8.17 -14.45
C LYS A 96 -12.86 9.13 -13.92
N ASP A 97 -12.21 8.77 -12.78
CA ASP A 97 -11.16 9.58 -12.15
C ASP A 97 -9.77 9.21 -12.69
N ALA A 98 -9.64 8.00 -13.26
CA ALA A 98 -8.38 7.48 -13.78
C ALA A 98 -8.15 7.82 -15.26
N VAL A 99 -9.21 7.97 -16.06
CA VAL A 99 -9.07 8.19 -17.50
C VAL A 99 -8.38 9.53 -17.82
N VAL A 100 -7.43 9.50 -18.75
CA VAL A 100 -6.70 10.65 -19.24
C VAL A 100 -6.64 10.62 -20.77
N ASN A 101 -6.57 11.78 -21.42
CA ASN A 101 -6.27 11.93 -22.87
C ASN A 101 -7.00 10.92 -23.77
N GLY A 102 -8.33 10.92 -23.79
CA GLY A 102 -9.11 10.04 -24.67
C GLY A 102 -9.32 8.63 -24.11
N ASN A 103 -9.63 8.52 -22.83
CA ASN A 103 -9.99 7.30 -22.15
C ASN A 103 -8.83 6.29 -21.96
N HIS A 104 -7.59 6.77 -21.87
CA HIS A 104 -6.43 5.94 -21.59
C HIS A 104 -6.19 5.79 -20.09
N ILE A 105 -5.80 4.58 -19.66
CA ILE A 105 -5.32 4.27 -18.31
C ILE A 105 -4.06 3.41 -18.45
N THR A 106 -2.98 3.79 -17.74
CA THR A 106 -1.78 2.96 -17.65
C THR A 106 -1.67 2.30 -16.29
N VAL A 107 -1.30 1.01 -16.27
CA VAL A 107 -1.11 0.24 -15.04
C VAL A 107 0.23 -0.47 -15.06
N GLU A 108 1.01 -0.29 -14.01
CA GLU A 108 2.33 -0.89 -13.81
C GLU A 108 2.44 -1.50 -12.40
N PRO A 109 3.36 -2.44 -12.17
CA PRO A 109 3.69 -2.83 -10.80
C PRO A 109 4.28 -1.63 -10.03
N ILE A 110 4.16 -1.63 -8.71
CA ILE A 110 4.84 -0.66 -7.83
C ILE A 110 6.36 -0.75 -8.02
N LEU A 111 7.07 0.38 -7.94
CA LEU A 111 8.50 0.48 -8.24
C LEU A 111 9.38 0.10 -7.06
N GLY A 112 10.64 -0.27 -7.34
CA GLY A 112 11.67 -0.51 -6.32
C GLY A 112 11.58 -1.89 -5.63
N LEU A 113 10.65 -2.73 -6.04
CA LEU A 113 10.56 -4.14 -5.63
C LEU A 113 10.71 -5.06 -6.84
N PRO A 114 11.31 -6.25 -6.70
CA PRO A 114 11.45 -7.21 -7.79
C PRO A 114 10.09 -7.64 -8.34
N VAL A 115 9.91 -7.63 -9.66
CA VAL A 115 8.69 -8.11 -10.30
C VAL A 115 8.74 -9.64 -10.41
N ILE A 116 7.74 -10.31 -9.85
CA ILE A 116 7.55 -11.77 -9.99
C ILE A 116 6.88 -12.07 -11.33
N LYS A 117 5.74 -11.43 -11.60
CA LYS A 117 5.02 -11.55 -12.86
C LYS A 117 4.03 -10.39 -13.01
N ASP A 118 4.04 -9.73 -14.15
CA ASP A 118 3.14 -8.62 -14.52
C ASP A 118 3.02 -7.55 -13.42
N LEU A 119 1.90 -7.50 -12.70
CA LEU A 119 1.63 -6.55 -11.61
C LEU A 119 1.99 -7.08 -10.22
N ILE A 120 2.51 -8.30 -10.14
CA ILE A 120 2.90 -8.95 -8.87
C ILE A 120 4.38 -8.71 -8.60
N VAL A 121 4.69 -8.12 -7.45
CA VAL A 121 6.05 -7.90 -6.97
C VAL A 121 6.37 -8.78 -5.77
N ASP A 122 7.66 -9.04 -5.54
CA ASP A 122 8.15 -9.65 -4.31
C ASP A 122 8.10 -8.62 -3.18
N MET A 123 7.32 -8.92 -2.14
CA MET A 123 7.15 -8.06 -0.98
C MET A 123 8.15 -8.37 0.14
N GLU A 124 8.98 -9.40 0.01
CA GLU A 124 9.88 -9.80 1.10
C GLU A 124 10.88 -8.71 1.49
N PRO A 125 11.51 -7.96 0.57
CA PRO A 125 12.38 -6.84 0.95
C PRO A 125 11.64 -5.77 1.78
N PHE A 126 10.40 -5.47 1.43
CA PHE A 126 9.55 -4.54 2.19
C PHE A 126 9.25 -5.06 3.60
N PHE A 127 8.89 -6.34 3.73
CA PHE A 127 8.60 -6.95 5.03
C PHE A 127 9.86 -7.17 5.87
N ALA A 128 11.03 -7.35 5.27
CA ALA A 128 12.30 -7.39 6.00
C ALA A 128 12.55 -6.06 6.74
N HIS A 129 12.39 -4.92 6.08
CA HIS A 129 12.48 -3.59 6.72
C HIS A 129 11.39 -3.37 7.78
N TYR A 130 10.18 -3.84 7.54
CA TYR A 130 9.10 -3.79 8.52
C TYR A 130 9.44 -4.57 9.79
N ARG A 131 9.95 -5.80 9.67
CA ARG A 131 10.34 -6.62 10.83
C ARG A 131 11.51 -6.04 11.60
N ALA A 132 12.46 -5.37 10.93
CA ALA A 132 13.64 -4.79 11.55
C ALA A 132 13.30 -3.74 12.62
N VAL A 133 12.16 -3.06 12.53
CA VAL A 133 11.73 -2.05 13.49
C VAL A 133 10.88 -2.61 14.63
N MET A 134 10.83 -3.93 14.83
CA MET A 134 10.06 -4.59 15.90
C MET A 134 8.62 -4.05 15.98
N PRO A 135 7.76 -4.33 14.96
CA PRO A 135 6.44 -3.72 14.83
C PRO A 135 5.39 -4.40 15.73
N PHE A 136 5.66 -4.50 17.00
CA PHE A 136 4.80 -5.07 18.05
C PHE A 136 5.09 -4.42 19.39
N LEU A 137 4.12 -4.40 20.29
CA LEU A 137 4.28 -3.84 21.64
C LEU A 137 5.27 -4.68 22.44
N VAL A 138 6.30 -4.05 22.97
CA VAL A 138 7.25 -4.65 23.91
C VAL A 138 7.00 -4.05 25.31
N ASN A 139 6.62 -4.89 26.25
CA ASN A 139 6.45 -4.47 27.65
C ASN A 139 6.75 -5.64 28.58
N ASN A 140 7.78 -5.47 29.39
CA ASN A 140 8.30 -6.49 30.32
C ASN A 140 7.72 -6.38 31.73
N ASP A 141 6.87 -5.38 32.01
CA ASP A 141 6.22 -5.26 33.32
C ASP A 141 5.23 -6.41 33.56
N PRO A 142 5.02 -6.82 34.80
CA PRO A 142 4.02 -7.81 35.12
C PRO A 142 2.63 -7.43 34.55
N THR A 143 1.86 -8.43 34.15
CA THR A 143 0.45 -8.22 33.78
C THR A 143 -0.27 -7.52 34.94
N PRO A 144 -1.11 -6.50 34.69
CA PRO A 144 -1.86 -5.83 35.75
C PRO A 144 -2.60 -6.80 36.64
N ALA A 145 -2.52 -6.62 37.99
CA ALA A 145 -3.00 -7.55 38.99
C ALA A 145 -4.49 -7.95 38.87
N ASN A 146 -5.27 -7.09 38.18
CA ASN A 146 -6.69 -7.35 37.91
C ASN A 146 -6.95 -8.14 36.62
N GLY A 147 -5.90 -8.61 35.91
CA GLY A 147 -6.00 -9.32 34.64
C GLY A 147 -6.53 -8.47 33.47
N ARG A 148 -6.60 -7.16 33.65
CA ARG A 148 -7.07 -6.23 32.60
C ARG A 148 -5.91 -5.73 31.73
N GLU A 149 -6.24 -4.98 30.69
CA GLU A 149 -5.27 -4.34 29.81
C GLU A 149 -4.46 -3.23 30.51
N ARG A 150 -3.32 -2.88 29.94
CA ARG A 150 -2.52 -1.73 30.34
C ARG A 150 -3.24 -0.45 29.93
N LEU A 151 -3.51 0.41 30.91
CA LEU A 151 -4.20 1.68 30.65
C LEU A 151 -3.28 2.67 29.91
N GLN A 152 -3.90 3.51 29.11
CA GLN A 152 -3.28 4.62 28.41
C GLN A 152 -4.22 5.82 28.42
N SER A 153 -3.70 7.04 28.54
CA SER A 153 -4.51 8.24 28.43
C SER A 153 -4.99 8.47 26.99
N VAL A 154 -6.02 9.30 26.83
CA VAL A 154 -6.50 9.68 25.49
C VAL A 154 -5.43 10.46 24.75
N GLU A 155 -4.74 11.36 25.43
CA GLU A 155 -3.69 12.21 24.90
C GLU A 155 -2.50 11.35 24.40
N ASP A 156 -2.05 10.39 25.19
CA ASP A 156 -0.99 9.45 24.77
C ASP A 156 -1.42 8.63 23.54
N ARG A 157 -2.69 8.22 23.50
CA ARG A 157 -3.21 7.46 22.37
C ARG A 157 -3.28 8.29 21.10
N GLU A 158 -3.70 9.56 21.19
CA GLU A 158 -3.75 10.48 20.05
C GLU A 158 -2.39 10.73 19.44
N ARG A 159 -1.32 10.64 20.22
CA ARG A 159 0.07 10.88 19.79
C ARG A 159 0.47 10.04 18.57
N TYR A 160 -0.01 8.81 18.45
CA TYR A 160 0.32 7.88 17.37
C TYR A 160 -0.90 7.31 16.63
N ASP A 161 -2.11 7.79 16.90
CA ASP A 161 -3.33 7.25 16.31
C ASP A 161 -3.29 7.23 14.78
N ASP A 162 -2.79 8.31 14.17
CA ASP A 162 -2.71 8.41 12.71
C ASP A 162 -1.89 7.27 12.09
N THR A 163 -0.77 6.88 12.70
CA THR A 163 0.11 5.83 12.19
C THR A 163 -0.45 4.42 12.34
N THR A 164 -1.43 4.22 13.24
CA THR A 164 -2.13 2.92 13.39
C THR A 164 -3.00 2.54 12.20
N LYS A 165 -3.36 3.50 11.34
CA LYS A 165 -4.16 3.28 10.12
C LYS A 165 -3.40 2.53 9.01
N CYS A 166 -2.09 2.29 9.20
CA CYS A 166 -1.24 1.67 8.19
C CYS A 166 -1.67 0.23 7.89
N ILE A 167 -1.89 -0.07 6.60
CA ILE A 167 -2.31 -1.39 6.08
C ILE A 167 -1.18 -2.13 5.36
N LEU A 168 0.06 -1.68 5.47
CA LEU A 168 1.25 -2.31 4.87
C LEU A 168 1.15 -2.52 3.35
N CYS A 169 0.48 -1.64 2.62
CA CYS A 169 0.29 -1.73 1.17
C CYS A 169 1.53 -1.37 0.33
N ALA A 170 2.60 -0.87 0.95
CA ALA A 170 3.83 -0.40 0.34
C ALA A 170 3.70 0.83 -0.58
N CYS A 171 2.53 1.43 -0.83
CA CYS A 171 2.37 2.58 -1.71
C CYS A 171 3.32 3.73 -1.36
N CYS A 172 3.50 4.07 -0.07
CA CYS A 172 4.39 5.13 0.38
C CYS A 172 5.86 4.82 0.16
N THR A 173 6.31 3.60 0.50
CA THR A 173 7.70 3.16 0.34
C THR A 173 8.09 3.12 -1.13
N THR A 174 7.25 2.54 -1.96
CA THR A 174 7.49 2.40 -3.40
C THR A 174 7.20 3.68 -4.21
N SER A 175 6.72 4.76 -3.58
CA SER A 175 6.67 6.11 -4.15
C SER A 175 7.89 6.97 -3.78
N CYS A 176 8.77 6.48 -2.93
CA CYS A 176 9.89 7.24 -2.41
C CYS A 176 11.11 7.18 -3.33
N PRO A 177 11.61 8.33 -3.86
CA PRO A 177 12.82 8.34 -4.69
C PRO A 177 14.06 7.80 -3.97
N SER A 178 14.19 8.03 -2.66
CA SER A 178 15.30 7.50 -1.87
C SER A 178 15.29 5.97 -1.82
N PHE A 179 14.11 5.35 -1.80
CA PHE A 179 13.96 3.89 -1.87
C PHE A 179 14.31 3.33 -3.25
N TRP A 180 13.95 4.06 -4.33
CA TRP A 180 14.34 3.64 -5.68
C TRP A 180 15.85 3.70 -5.90
N ALA A 181 16.50 4.71 -5.31
CA ALA A 181 17.94 4.91 -5.46
C ALA A 181 18.77 3.88 -4.67
N ARG A 182 18.24 3.40 -3.54
CA ARG A 182 18.89 2.42 -2.66
C ARG A 182 17.85 1.58 -1.94
N GLY A 183 17.78 0.30 -2.28
CA GLY A 183 16.85 -0.67 -1.68
C GLY A 183 17.12 -0.95 -0.20
N GLU A 184 18.29 -0.59 0.33
CA GLU A 184 18.68 -0.73 1.74
C GLU A 184 17.97 0.30 2.65
N TYR A 185 17.46 1.41 2.08
CA TYR A 185 16.70 2.38 2.87
C TYR A 185 15.46 1.73 3.49
N VAL A 186 15.34 1.78 4.81
CA VAL A 186 14.21 1.16 5.56
C VAL A 186 12.82 1.55 5.04
N GLY A 187 12.72 2.72 4.42
CA GLY A 187 11.49 3.18 3.77
C GLY A 187 10.46 3.82 4.70
N PRO A 188 9.57 4.63 4.12
CA PRO A 188 8.54 5.35 4.87
C PRO A 188 7.63 4.47 5.73
N ALA A 189 7.22 3.29 5.24
CA ALA A 189 6.28 2.43 5.97
C ALA A 189 6.90 1.84 7.25
N ALA A 190 8.18 1.43 7.21
CA ALA A 190 8.87 0.93 8.40
C ALA A 190 9.00 2.03 9.46
N ILE A 191 9.33 3.28 9.03
CA ILE A 191 9.41 4.43 9.95
C ILE A 191 8.03 4.73 10.56
N VAL A 192 6.94 4.68 9.79
CA VAL A 192 5.57 4.84 10.29
C VAL A 192 5.23 3.77 11.33
N GLN A 193 5.65 2.53 11.11
CA GLN A 193 5.42 1.45 12.06
C GLN A 193 6.30 1.58 13.31
N ALA A 194 7.54 2.03 13.19
CA ALA A 194 8.38 2.35 14.34
C ALA A 194 7.78 3.51 15.16
N HIS A 195 7.35 4.59 14.49
CA HIS A 195 6.69 5.74 15.11
C HIS A 195 5.53 5.31 16.02
N ARG A 196 4.67 4.41 15.53
CA ARG A 196 3.54 3.88 16.28
C ARG A 196 3.94 3.35 17.66
N PHE A 197 5.09 2.68 17.77
CA PHE A 197 5.54 2.07 19.02
C PHE A 197 6.51 2.94 19.82
N ILE A 198 7.30 3.80 19.14
CA ILE A 198 8.17 4.78 19.82
C ILE A 198 7.34 5.74 20.69
N PHE A 199 6.17 6.14 20.20
CA PHE A 199 5.28 7.08 20.87
C PHE A 199 4.13 6.41 21.66
N ASP A 200 4.11 5.09 21.78
CA ASP A 200 3.16 4.38 22.63
C ASP A 200 3.71 4.37 24.07
N SER A 201 3.07 5.09 24.99
CA SER A 201 3.48 5.20 26.41
C SER A 201 3.55 3.87 27.16
N ARG A 202 3.02 2.79 26.57
CA ARG A 202 3.07 1.45 27.13
C ARG A 202 4.24 0.61 26.61
N ASP A 203 4.93 1.08 25.56
CA ASP A 203 6.07 0.38 24.95
C ASP A 203 7.38 0.72 25.66
N GLN A 204 8.28 -0.25 25.76
CA GLN A 204 9.57 -0.13 26.45
C GLN A 204 10.77 -0.30 25.52
N ALA A 205 10.55 -0.52 24.19
CA ALA A 205 11.61 -0.73 23.20
C ALA A 205 11.77 0.45 22.23
N ALA A 206 11.45 1.67 22.68
CA ALA A 206 11.60 2.85 21.83
C ALA A 206 13.05 3.08 21.42
N GLN A 207 14.00 2.89 22.35
CA GLN A 207 15.42 3.11 22.12
C GLN A 207 15.99 2.15 21.08
N GLU A 208 15.64 0.88 21.15
CA GLU A 208 16.10 -0.14 20.20
C GLU A 208 15.61 0.16 18.78
N ARG A 209 14.37 0.66 18.62
CA ARG A 209 13.86 1.11 17.34
C ARG A 209 14.59 2.35 16.81
N LEU A 210 14.89 3.30 17.70
CA LEU A 210 15.65 4.50 17.35
C LEU A 210 17.06 4.15 16.91
N GLU A 211 17.71 3.15 17.51
CA GLU A 211 19.02 2.65 17.07
C GLU A 211 18.96 2.13 15.64
N VAL A 212 17.99 1.28 15.29
CA VAL A 212 17.77 0.81 13.92
C VAL A 212 17.54 1.98 12.95
N LEU A 213 16.75 2.99 13.37
CA LEU A 213 16.42 4.13 12.51
C LEU A 213 17.53 5.18 12.43
N SER A 214 18.49 5.19 13.34
CA SER A 214 19.64 6.10 13.33
C SER A 214 20.74 5.69 12.35
N ASP A 215 20.68 4.44 11.84
CA ASP A 215 21.63 3.92 10.88
C ASP A 215 21.73 4.75 9.60
N GLN A 216 22.81 4.55 8.84
CA GLN A 216 23.06 5.24 7.56
C GLN A 216 21.90 5.08 6.58
N ASP A 217 21.28 3.91 6.53
CA ASP A 217 20.14 3.59 5.66
C ASP A 217 18.78 3.71 6.39
N GLY A 218 18.80 4.34 7.58
CA GLY A 218 17.65 4.67 8.39
C GLY A 218 16.95 5.98 7.99
N VAL A 219 16.37 6.66 8.97
CA VAL A 219 15.49 7.84 8.76
C VAL A 219 16.18 9.01 8.03
N TRP A 220 17.51 9.12 8.10
CA TRP A 220 18.27 10.21 7.49
C TRP A 220 18.30 10.19 5.97
N ARG A 221 17.94 9.07 5.33
CA ARG A 221 17.75 8.98 3.88
C ARG A 221 16.51 9.74 3.39
N CYS A 222 15.57 10.04 4.25
CA CYS A 222 14.37 10.81 3.88
C CYS A 222 14.76 12.24 3.47
N ARG A 223 14.39 12.63 2.24
CA ARG A 223 14.61 13.96 1.65
C ARG A 223 13.38 14.86 1.68
N THR A 224 12.32 14.45 2.38
CA THR A 224 11.11 15.25 2.60
C THR A 224 10.43 15.70 1.29
N VAL A 225 10.31 14.76 0.32
CA VAL A 225 9.68 15.02 -1.01
C VAL A 225 8.17 14.82 -1.02
N PHE A 226 7.55 14.45 0.09
CA PHE A 226 6.11 14.25 0.33
C PHE A 226 5.41 13.15 -0.48
N ASN A 227 6.02 12.55 -1.50
CA ASN A 227 5.40 11.49 -2.30
C ASN A 227 4.77 10.37 -1.46
N CYS A 228 5.37 10.03 -0.32
CA CYS A 228 4.88 8.99 0.59
C CYS A 228 3.56 9.39 1.26
N THR A 229 3.39 10.65 1.63
CA THR A 229 2.15 11.17 2.21
C THR A 229 1.04 11.22 1.16
N GLU A 230 1.35 11.72 -0.05
CA GLU A 230 0.40 11.80 -1.16
C GLU A 230 -0.07 10.41 -1.62
N ALA A 231 0.83 9.42 -1.65
CA ALA A 231 0.51 8.06 -2.09
C ALA A 231 -0.22 7.22 -1.02
N CYS A 232 -0.35 7.71 0.21
CA CYS A 232 -0.95 6.93 1.29
C CYS A 232 -2.47 6.78 1.12
N PRO A 233 -3.02 5.58 0.82
CA PRO A 233 -4.45 5.40 0.62
C PRO A 233 -5.27 5.50 1.92
N ARG A 234 -4.60 5.58 3.07
CA ARG A 234 -5.19 5.74 4.40
C ARG A 234 -5.11 7.17 4.93
N GLY A 235 -4.51 8.10 4.17
CA GLY A 235 -4.37 9.49 4.54
C GLY A 235 -3.41 9.77 5.70
N ILE A 236 -2.49 8.83 5.98
CA ILE A 236 -1.49 8.99 7.05
C ILE A 236 -0.54 10.12 6.68
N GLN A 237 -0.25 10.99 7.64
CA GLN A 237 0.74 12.07 7.51
C GLN A 237 2.17 11.50 7.63
N VAL A 238 2.56 10.67 6.66
CA VAL A 238 3.80 9.88 6.68
C VAL A 238 5.03 10.77 6.88
N THR A 239 5.10 11.89 6.15
CA THR A 239 6.24 12.83 6.26
C THR A 239 6.31 13.47 7.65
N LYS A 240 5.15 13.73 8.30
CA LYS A 240 5.10 14.24 9.68
C LYS A 240 5.67 13.19 10.64
N ALA A 241 5.22 11.95 10.57
CA ALA A 241 5.74 10.86 11.42
C ALA A 241 7.26 10.67 11.27
N ILE A 242 7.78 10.75 10.04
CA ILE A 242 9.23 10.72 9.79
C ILE A 242 9.93 11.92 10.45
N GLY A 243 9.34 13.11 10.36
CA GLY A 243 9.87 14.34 10.99
C GLY A 243 9.98 14.22 12.50
N GLU A 244 8.95 13.67 13.14
CA GLU A 244 8.91 13.46 14.59
C GLU A 244 9.97 12.45 15.06
N VAL A 245 10.17 11.34 14.33
CA VAL A 245 11.27 10.40 14.64
C VAL A 245 12.64 11.05 14.48
N LYS A 246 12.85 11.89 13.45
CA LYS A 246 14.10 12.67 13.31
C LYS A 246 14.31 13.63 14.47
N GLU A 247 13.24 14.25 14.96
CA GLU A 247 13.33 15.17 16.10
C GLU A 247 13.73 14.44 17.38
N VAL A 248 13.13 13.27 17.65
CA VAL A 248 13.55 12.44 18.79
C VAL A 248 15.02 12.04 18.70
N LEU A 249 15.50 11.61 17.52
CA LEU A 249 16.89 11.24 17.31
C LEU A 249 17.86 12.44 17.48
N ARG A 250 17.39 13.67 17.25
CA ARG A 250 18.19 14.89 17.41
C ARG A 250 18.22 15.41 18.84
N THR A 251 17.09 15.30 19.55
CA THR A 251 16.92 15.91 20.88
C THR A 251 17.05 14.92 22.03
N GLY A 252 16.86 13.62 21.78
CA GLY A 252 16.76 12.58 22.80
C GLY A 252 15.46 12.62 23.60
N VAL A 253 14.46 13.42 23.18
CA VAL A 253 13.18 13.58 23.89
C VAL A 253 12.06 12.97 23.09
N ILE A 254 11.35 11.98 23.66
CA ILE A 254 10.16 11.31 23.10
C ILE A 254 8.89 12.07 23.44
#